data_50ce9e87c14fed8e8d90579f6c489903
#
_entry.id   50ce9e87c14fed8e8d90579f6c489903
#
_cell.length_a   1.000
_cell.length_b   1.000
_cell.length_c   1.000
_cell.angle_alpha   90.00
_cell.angle_beta   90.00
_cell.angle_gamma   90.00
#
_symmetry.space_group_name_H-M   'P 1'
#
loop_
_entity.id
_entity.type
_entity.pdbx_description
1 polymer ?
#
loop_
_entity_poly.entity_id
_entity_poly.type
_entity_poly.pdbx_seq_one_letter_code
_entity_poly.pdbx_strand_id
1 'polypeptide(L)'
;KGDTSLKKVKVEDAVGMTLAHDITEIIPGKKKDAAFKRGRIIEQGDIERLLDLGKRHIFVFDKVIKGVHEDDAGMRIAQSIMDEFMEAALPKEGKVSIKSKVNGLFYVNEKTLYEINRLPNVLLSTVPNRHPVKAGDVVAATRIIPLYIKSDELKKVERVGEKGIISIRPFKSFKIGLVITGSEVYSGRIQDGSYVVEEKIKGYELDIIGKTLVPDEIEEISRAIAELFDRGADIVVTTGGLSVDPDDVTKEGIEATGAEVLFYGTPVFPGAMFLVARLKGKYILGAPACV
;
A
#
# COMPACT_ATOMS: atom_id res chain seq x y z
N LYS A 1 -35.51 -16.98 6.65
CA LYS A 1 -35.30 -18.23 5.90
C LYS A 1 -34.88 -17.81 4.51
N GLY A 2 -33.60 -17.95 4.19
CA GLY A 2 -33.04 -17.57 2.89
C GLY A 2 -33.48 -18.59 1.84
N ASP A 3 -34.10 -18.09 0.80
CA ASP A 3 -34.42 -18.81 -0.39
C ASP A 3 -33.14 -19.04 -1.21
N THR A 4 -32.34 -20.02 -0.82
CA THR A 4 -31.08 -20.36 -1.47
C THR A 4 -31.40 -21.38 -2.56
N SER A 5 -31.36 -20.96 -3.80
CA SER A 5 -31.50 -21.82 -4.98
C SER A 5 -30.24 -22.66 -5.25
N LEU A 6 -29.36 -22.78 -4.26
CA LEU A 6 -28.23 -23.70 -4.23
C LEU A 6 -28.66 -24.98 -3.51
N LYS A 7 -28.45 -26.11 -4.16
CA LYS A 7 -28.64 -27.40 -3.56
C LYS A 7 -27.31 -28.08 -3.32
N LYS A 8 -27.03 -28.47 -2.08
CA LYS A 8 -25.92 -29.35 -1.77
C LYS A 8 -26.36 -30.79 -2.10
N VAL A 9 -25.64 -31.44 -3.00
CA VAL A 9 -25.92 -32.83 -3.43
C VAL A 9 -24.67 -33.68 -3.21
N LYS A 10 -24.87 -34.99 -3.08
CA LYS A 10 -23.74 -35.93 -3.20
C LYS A 10 -23.24 -35.91 -4.63
N VAL A 11 -21.93 -36.15 -4.81
CA VAL A 11 -21.30 -36.13 -6.14
C VAL A 11 -21.95 -37.16 -7.06
N GLU A 12 -22.28 -38.32 -6.52
CA GLU A 12 -22.91 -39.43 -7.26
C GLU A 12 -24.31 -39.07 -7.81
N ASP A 13 -25.02 -38.16 -7.14
CA ASP A 13 -26.36 -37.71 -7.49
C ASP A 13 -26.34 -36.45 -8.39
N ALA A 14 -25.17 -35.95 -8.76
CA ALA A 14 -25.02 -34.66 -9.44
C ALA A 14 -25.04 -34.74 -10.97
N VAL A 15 -25.09 -35.94 -11.55
CA VAL A 15 -25.06 -36.11 -13.00
C VAL A 15 -26.22 -35.37 -13.67
N GLY A 16 -25.92 -34.57 -14.71
CA GLY A 16 -26.87 -33.72 -15.41
C GLY A 16 -27.17 -32.37 -14.72
N MET A 17 -26.68 -32.16 -13.52
CA MET A 17 -26.83 -30.89 -12.80
C MET A 17 -25.70 -29.92 -13.14
N THR A 18 -25.97 -28.61 -13.03
CA THR A 18 -24.99 -27.57 -13.32
C THR A 18 -24.24 -27.23 -12.05
N LEU A 19 -22.90 -27.29 -12.07
CA LEU A 19 -22.00 -26.94 -10.98
C LEU A 19 -22.11 -25.45 -10.63
N ALA A 20 -22.28 -25.13 -9.36
CA ALA A 20 -22.55 -23.78 -8.90
C ALA A 20 -21.31 -22.99 -8.44
N HIS A 21 -20.14 -23.62 -8.36
CA HIS A 21 -18.87 -23.01 -7.94
C HIS A 21 -17.68 -23.68 -8.62
N ASP A 22 -16.52 -23.01 -8.63
CA ASP A 22 -15.29 -23.63 -9.08
C ASP A 22 -14.80 -24.68 -8.08
N ILE A 23 -14.28 -25.79 -8.59
CA ILE A 23 -13.61 -26.83 -7.81
C ILE A 23 -12.12 -26.78 -8.12
N THR A 24 -11.33 -26.40 -7.13
CA THR A 24 -9.89 -26.23 -7.25
C THR A 24 -9.14 -27.53 -6.98
N GLU A 25 -8.16 -27.83 -7.83
CA GLU A 25 -7.17 -28.87 -7.61
C GLU A 25 -5.90 -28.24 -7.02
N ILE A 26 -5.42 -28.76 -5.89
CA ILE A 26 -4.19 -28.31 -5.26
C ILE A 26 -3.18 -29.44 -5.33
N ILE A 27 -2.12 -29.26 -6.12
CA ILE A 27 -0.95 -30.16 -6.15
C ILE A 27 0.17 -29.41 -5.44
N PRO A 28 0.59 -29.84 -4.22
CA PRO A 28 1.64 -29.17 -3.47
C PRO A 28 2.91 -29.00 -4.30
N GLY A 29 3.43 -27.76 -4.37
CA GLY A 29 4.64 -27.42 -5.11
C GLY A 29 4.52 -27.37 -6.64
N LYS A 30 3.36 -27.69 -7.24
CA LYS A 30 3.19 -27.74 -8.71
C LYS A 30 2.06 -26.89 -9.26
N LYS A 31 0.86 -26.96 -8.70
CA LYS A 31 -0.35 -26.33 -9.29
C LYS A 31 -1.44 -26.05 -8.27
N LYS A 32 -2.04 -24.85 -8.37
CA LYS A 32 -3.35 -24.55 -7.80
C LYS A 32 -4.21 -23.95 -8.92
N ASP A 33 -5.13 -24.74 -9.48
CA ASP A 33 -5.98 -24.31 -10.59
C ASP A 33 -7.39 -24.91 -10.46
N ALA A 34 -8.39 -24.35 -11.18
CA ALA A 34 -9.73 -24.89 -11.20
C ALA A 34 -9.76 -26.18 -12.03
N ALA A 35 -10.00 -27.32 -11.38
CA ALA A 35 -10.22 -28.61 -12.05
C ALA A 35 -11.57 -28.66 -12.76
N PHE A 36 -12.59 -28.05 -12.13
CA PHE A 36 -13.92 -27.88 -12.70
C PHE A 36 -14.37 -26.45 -12.52
N LYS A 37 -14.88 -25.84 -13.58
CA LYS A 37 -15.40 -24.46 -13.55
C LYS A 37 -16.90 -24.43 -13.28
N ARG A 38 -17.36 -23.43 -12.59
CA ARG A 38 -18.76 -23.06 -12.44
C ARG A 38 -19.47 -23.06 -13.80
N GLY A 39 -20.70 -23.51 -13.82
CA GLY A 39 -21.50 -23.59 -15.03
C GLY A 39 -21.29 -24.89 -15.84
N ARG A 40 -20.32 -25.73 -15.47
CA ARG A 40 -20.15 -27.05 -16.07
C ARG A 40 -21.33 -27.94 -15.70
N ILE A 41 -21.89 -28.64 -16.68
CA ILE A 41 -22.85 -29.76 -16.46
C ILE A 41 -22.01 -30.97 -16.06
N ILE A 42 -22.33 -31.57 -14.92
CA ILE A 42 -21.62 -32.74 -14.38
C ILE A 42 -22.00 -33.96 -15.20
N GLU A 43 -21.02 -34.64 -15.75
CA GLU A 43 -21.16 -35.87 -16.53
C GLU A 43 -20.79 -37.10 -15.68
N GLN A 44 -21.22 -38.30 -16.11
CA GLN A 44 -20.91 -39.55 -15.41
C GLN A 44 -19.40 -39.76 -15.20
N GLY A 45 -18.57 -39.37 -16.19
CA GLY A 45 -17.10 -39.46 -16.11
C GLY A 45 -16.45 -38.48 -15.15
N ASP A 46 -17.16 -37.44 -14.68
CA ASP A 46 -16.62 -36.46 -13.73
C ASP A 46 -16.66 -36.95 -12.28
N ILE A 47 -17.50 -37.94 -11.98
CA ILE A 47 -17.77 -38.43 -10.62
C ILE A 47 -16.50 -38.94 -9.96
N GLU A 48 -15.80 -39.86 -10.64
CA GLU A 48 -14.53 -40.42 -10.11
C GLU A 48 -13.51 -39.34 -9.79
N ARG A 49 -13.30 -38.42 -10.74
CA ARG A 49 -12.36 -37.31 -10.55
C ARG A 49 -12.76 -36.35 -9.42
N LEU A 50 -14.06 -36.08 -9.23
CA LEU A 50 -14.57 -35.29 -8.13
C LEU A 50 -14.29 -35.95 -6.77
N LEU A 51 -14.49 -37.27 -6.71
CA LEU A 51 -14.17 -38.07 -5.51
C LEU A 51 -12.67 -38.09 -5.21
N ASP A 52 -11.82 -38.24 -6.23
CA ASP A 52 -10.34 -38.17 -6.11
C ASP A 52 -9.86 -36.83 -5.58
N LEU A 53 -10.54 -35.74 -5.95
CA LEU A 53 -10.30 -34.39 -5.41
C LEU A 53 -10.86 -34.21 -3.97
N GLY A 54 -11.33 -35.30 -3.35
CA GLY A 54 -11.86 -35.31 -1.99
C GLY A 54 -13.26 -34.70 -1.85
N LYS A 55 -13.98 -34.51 -2.95
CA LYS A 55 -15.33 -33.91 -2.93
C LYS A 55 -16.38 -35.00 -2.82
N ARG A 56 -17.03 -35.10 -1.67
CA ARG A 56 -18.19 -35.99 -1.46
C ARG A 56 -19.51 -35.28 -1.70
N HIS A 57 -19.54 -33.95 -1.62
CA HIS A 57 -20.67 -33.09 -1.86
C HIS A 57 -20.25 -31.88 -2.66
N ILE A 58 -21.12 -31.44 -3.57
CA ILE A 58 -20.95 -30.22 -4.35
C ILE A 58 -22.23 -29.37 -4.30
N PHE A 59 -22.06 -28.06 -4.58
CA PHE A 59 -23.23 -27.21 -4.81
C PHE A 59 -23.58 -27.18 -6.27
N VAL A 60 -24.85 -27.40 -6.56
CA VAL A 60 -25.45 -27.34 -7.90
C VAL A 60 -26.55 -26.30 -7.92
N PHE A 61 -26.86 -25.79 -9.10
CA PHE A 61 -28.02 -24.93 -9.32
C PHE A 61 -29.32 -25.74 -9.28
N ASP A 62 -30.25 -25.33 -8.41
CA ASP A 62 -31.58 -25.95 -8.32
C ASP A 62 -32.65 -25.15 -9.10
N LYS A 63 -32.52 -23.82 -9.13
CA LYS A 63 -33.38 -22.86 -9.86
C LYS A 63 -32.61 -21.55 -10.10
N VAL A 64 -33.24 -20.58 -10.79
CA VAL A 64 -32.69 -19.24 -10.99
C VAL A 64 -32.31 -18.61 -9.66
N ILE A 65 -31.00 -18.37 -9.46
CA ILE A 65 -30.48 -17.83 -8.22
C ILE A 65 -30.84 -16.34 -8.10
N LYS A 66 -31.58 -15.98 -7.05
CA LYS A 66 -31.84 -14.58 -6.69
C LYS A 66 -30.68 -14.05 -5.83
N GLY A 67 -29.59 -13.65 -6.47
CA GLY A 67 -28.42 -13.13 -5.77
C GLY A 67 -27.28 -12.83 -6.72
N VAL A 68 -26.21 -12.23 -6.18
CA VAL A 68 -24.97 -11.91 -6.91
C VAL A 68 -23.90 -12.90 -6.48
N HIS A 69 -23.25 -13.54 -7.45
CA HIS A 69 -22.16 -14.50 -7.20
C HIS A 69 -20.97 -13.84 -6.52
N GLU A 70 -20.18 -14.61 -5.77
CA GLU A 70 -19.03 -14.10 -4.99
C GLU A 70 -18.02 -13.35 -5.84
N ASP A 71 -17.72 -13.77 -7.06
CA ASP A 71 -16.78 -13.09 -7.96
C ASP A 71 -17.32 -11.73 -8.40
N ASP A 72 -18.59 -11.67 -8.84
CA ASP A 72 -19.23 -10.42 -9.26
C ASP A 72 -19.41 -9.47 -8.07
N ALA A 73 -19.80 -10.01 -6.92
CA ALA A 73 -19.97 -9.24 -5.69
C ALA A 73 -18.64 -8.67 -5.20
N GLY A 74 -17.59 -9.49 -5.17
CA GLY A 74 -16.24 -9.06 -4.79
C GLY A 74 -15.72 -7.94 -5.71
N MET A 75 -15.92 -8.07 -7.02
CA MET A 75 -15.53 -7.05 -8.00
C MET A 75 -16.30 -5.74 -7.80
N ARG A 76 -17.63 -5.80 -7.60
CA ARG A 76 -18.46 -4.62 -7.35
C ARG A 76 -18.09 -3.92 -6.04
N ILE A 77 -17.81 -4.68 -4.98
CA ILE A 77 -17.31 -4.11 -3.71
C ILE A 77 -15.97 -3.42 -3.95
N ALA A 78 -15.01 -4.08 -4.62
CA ALA A 78 -13.72 -3.49 -4.92
C ALA A 78 -13.86 -2.18 -5.69
N GLN A 79 -14.70 -2.14 -6.72
CA GLN A 79 -14.97 -0.94 -7.52
C GLN A 79 -15.60 0.21 -6.71
N SER A 80 -16.45 -0.10 -5.72
CA SER A 80 -17.10 0.93 -4.89
C SER A 80 -16.17 1.60 -3.87
N ILE A 81 -15.02 0.99 -3.57
CA ILE A 81 -14.10 1.46 -2.51
C ILE A 81 -12.78 2.03 -3.03
N MET A 82 -12.44 1.77 -4.30
CA MET A 82 -11.17 2.21 -4.91
C MET A 82 -11.24 3.65 -5.42
N ASP A 83 -10.09 4.32 -5.45
CA ASP A 83 -9.87 5.52 -6.24
C ASP A 83 -9.19 5.21 -7.60
N GLU A 84 -8.90 6.22 -8.40
CA GLU A 84 -8.28 6.13 -9.72
C GLU A 84 -6.85 5.60 -9.72
N PHE A 85 -6.17 5.62 -8.58
CA PHE A 85 -4.79 5.14 -8.40
C PHE A 85 -4.70 3.66 -8.04
N MET A 86 -5.83 2.95 -8.06
CA MET A 86 -5.92 1.53 -7.77
C MET A 86 -6.54 0.74 -8.91
N GLU A 87 -6.33 -0.56 -8.88
CA GLU A 87 -6.96 -1.52 -9.79
C GLU A 87 -7.34 -2.80 -9.06
N ALA A 88 -8.46 -3.40 -9.46
CA ALA A 88 -8.91 -4.68 -8.97
C ALA A 88 -8.37 -5.81 -9.84
N ALA A 89 -7.75 -6.81 -9.22
CA ALA A 89 -7.37 -8.04 -9.89
C ALA A 89 -8.60 -8.91 -10.18
N LEU A 90 -8.48 -9.82 -11.14
CA LEU A 90 -9.53 -10.82 -11.39
C LEU A 90 -9.78 -11.65 -10.13
N PRO A 91 -11.04 -11.98 -9.84
CA PRO A 91 -11.41 -12.80 -8.70
C PRO A 91 -10.71 -14.16 -8.70
N LYS A 92 -10.31 -14.62 -7.52
CA LYS A 92 -9.85 -15.98 -7.29
C LYS A 92 -10.59 -16.55 -6.08
N GLU A 93 -11.45 -17.54 -6.31
CA GLU A 93 -12.28 -18.15 -5.26
C GLU A 93 -13.07 -17.08 -4.46
N GLY A 94 -13.71 -16.15 -5.17
CA GLY A 94 -14.47 -15.03 -4.60
C GLY A 94 -13.63 -13.91 -3.99
N LYS A 95 -12.30 -14.06 -3.87
CA LYS A 95 -11.41 -13.02 -3.36
C LYS A 95 -10.96 -12.09 -4.48
N VAL A 96 -11.16 -10.80 -4.31
CA VAL A 96 -10.65 -9.73 -5.18
C VAL A 96 -9.55 -8.98 -4.45
N SER A 97 -8.34 -9.00 -5.00
CA SER A 97 -7.21 -8.20 -4.50
C SER A 97 -7.18 -6.85 -5.21
N ILE A 98 -6.92 -5.79 -4.46
CA ILE A 98 -6.80 -4.42 -4.96
C ILE A 98 -5.34 -4.03 -4.92
N LYS A 99 -4.81 -3.54 -6.04
CA LYS A 99 -3.40 -3.17 -6.19
C LYS A 99 -3.25 -1.67 -6.41
N SER A 100 -2.14 -1.12 -5.94
CA SER A 100 -1.71 0.22 -6.31
C SER A 100 -1.22 0.27 -7.75
N LYS A 101 -1.59 1.30 -8.50
CA LYS A 101 -1.04 1.61 -9.84
C LYS A 101 0.17 2.54 -9.78
N VAL A 102 0.43 3.16 -8.63
CA VAL A 102 1.42 4.22 -8.46
C VAL A 102 2.24 4.04 -7.18
N ASN A 103 3.40 4.67 -7.12
CA ASN A 103 4.12 4.86 -5.87
C ASN A 103 3.44 5.99 -5.07
N GLY A 104 3.12 5.75 -3.79
CA GLY A 104 2.38 6.73 -3.02
C GLY A 104 2.17 6.36 -1.56
N LEU A 105 1.37 7.15 -0.88
CA LEU A 105 0.98 6.91 0.51
C LEU A 105 -0.48 6.45 0.54
N PHE A 106 -0.69 5.24 1.06
CA PHE A 106 -2.02 4.64 1.21
C PHE A 106 -2.74 5.23 2.42
N TYR A 107 -4.01 5.52 2.23
CA TYR A 107 -4.91 5.99 3.30
C TYR A 107 -6.12 5.08 3.41
N VAL A 108 -6.54 4.81 4.64
CA VAL A 108 -7.79 4.13 4.95
C VAL A 108 -8.62 4.95 5.94
N ASN A 109 -9.90 5.11 5.64
CA ASN A 109 -10.86 5.63 6.60
C ASN A 109 -11.27 4.48 7.53
N GLU A 110 -10.63 4.39 8.69
CA GLU A 110 -10.81 3.31 9.65
C GLU A 110 -12.26 3.18 10.14
N LYS A 111 -12.96 4.31 10.30
CA LYS A 111 -14.37 4.32 10.68
C LYS A 111 -15.24 3.64 9.61
N THR A 112 -15.04 3.99 8.34
CA THR A 112 -15.81 3.41 7.24
C THR A 112 -15.40 1.96 6.99
N LEU A 113 -14.10 1.60 7.16
CA LEU A 113 -13.63 0.23 7.14
C LEU A 113 -14.31 -0.62 8.23
N TYR A 114 -14.46 -0.07 9.42
CA TYR A 114 -15.19 -0.73 10.49
C TYR A 114 -16.69 -0.88 10.19
N GLU A 115 -17.32 0.16 9.60
CA GLU A 115 -18.72 0.10 9.17
C GLU A 115 -18.97 -1.03 8.18
N ILE A 116 -18.13 -1.17 7.15
CA ILE A 116 -18.28 -2.23 6.12
C ILE A 116 -18.09 -3.62 6.70
N ASN A 117 -17.09 -3.82 7.56
CA ASN A 117 -16.80 -5.12 8.18
C ASN A 117 -17.83 -5.52 9.25
N ARG A 118 -18.72 -4.62 9.67
CA ARG A 118 -19.89 -4.96 10.50
C ARG A 118 -21.09 -5.43 9.69
N LEU A 119 -21.09 -5.22 8.37
CA LEU A 119 -22.14 -5.76 7.52
C LEU A 119 -22.02 -7.29 7.44
N PRO A 120 -23.14 -8.02 7.44
CA PRO A 120 -23.09 -9.47 7.36
C PRO A 120 -22.55 -9.93 6.00
N ASN A 121 -21.84 -11.03 6.00
CA ASN A 121 -21.38 -11.73 4.80
C ASN A 121 -20.33 -11.00 3.96
N VAL A 122 -19.67 -9.96 4.45
CA VAL A 122 -18.63 -9.20 3.74
C VAL A 122 -17.37 -9.15 4.57
N LEU A 123 -16.24 -9.14 3.88
CA LEU A 123 -14.92 -9.00 4.47
C LEU A 123 -14.07 -8.08 3.59
N LEU A 124 -13.48 -7.05 4.21
CA LEU A 124 -12.51 -6.15 3.61
C LEU A 124 -11.28 -6.04 4.52
N SER A 125 -10.11 -6.36 4.01
CA SER A 125 -8.85 -6.18 4.71
C SER A 125 -7.95 -5.23 3.93
N THR A 126 -7.12 -4.45 4.63
CA THR A 126 -6.23 -3.44 4.04
C THR A 126 -4.85 -3.50 4.69
N VAL A 127 -3.85 -2.92 4.03
CA VAL A 127 -2.60 -2.53 4.69
C VAL A 127 -2.88 -1.41 5.71
N PRO A 128 -1.97 -1.13 6.65
CA PRO A 128 -2.14 -0.06 7.63
C PRO A 128 -2.36 1.31 7.00
N ASN A 129 -3.06 2.20 7.73
CA ASN A 129 -3.21 3.60 7.33
C ASN A 129 -1.86 4.31 7.25
N ARG A 130 -1.67 5.17 6.25
CA ARG A 130 -0.42 5.89 5.96
C ARG A 130 0.76 4.98 5.64
N HIS A 131 0.49 3.82 5.03
CA HIS A 131 1.53 2.91 4.59
C HIS A 131 2.09 3.35 3.23
N PRO A 132 3.43 3.48 3.08
CA PRO A 132 4.03 3.70 1.76
C PRO A 132 3.83 2.46 0.88
N VAL A 133 3.40 2.69 -0.36
CA VAL A 133 3.13 1.60 -1.32
C VAL A 133 3.81 1.89 -2.66
N LYS A 134 4.17 0.84 -3.36
CA LYS A 134 4.71 0.88 -4.73
C LYS A 134 3.65 0.43 -5.72
N ALA A 135 3.82 0.82 -6.97
CA ALA A 135 3.01 0.30 -8.07
C ALA A 135 3.11 -1.24 -8.10
N GLY A 136 1.95 -1.92 -8.16
CA GLY A 136 1.83 -3.37 -8.11
C GLY A 136 1.59 -3.96 -6.71
N ASP A 137 1.82 -3.22 -5.64
CA ASP A 137 1.58 -3.70 -4.27
C ASP A 137 0.08 -3.96 -4.04
N VAL A 138 -0.21 -5.08 -3.35
CA VAL A 138 -1.57 -5.38 -2.90
C VAL A 138 -1.87 -4.56 -1.66
N VAL A 139 -2.79 -3.60 -1.77
CA VAL A 139 -3.15 -2.65 -0.70
C VAL A 139 -4.40 -3.04 0.07
N ALA A 140 -5.28 -3.83 -0.56
CA ALA A 140 -6.50 -4.34 0.06
C ALA A 140 -6.97 -5.64 -0.61
N ALA A 141 -7.86 -6.36 0.08
CA ALA A 141 -8.57 -7.48 -0.51
C ALA A 141 -9.97 -7.57 0.08
N THR A 142 -10.94 -7.90 -0.77
CA THR A 142 -12.34 -8.07 -0.36
C THR A 142 -12.92 -9.38 -0.88
N ARG A 143 -13.94 -9.87 -0.19
CA ARG A 143 -14.78 -10.97 -0.63
C ARG A 143 -16.11 -10.98 0.11
N ILE A 144 -17.08 -11.71 -0.39
CA ILE A 144 -18.23 -12.15 0.41
C ILE A 144 -17.94 -13.53 0.99
N ILE A 145 -18.59 -13.86 2.13
CA ILE A 145 -18.40 -15.14 2.82
C ILE A 145 -19.23 -16.26 2.12
N PRO A 146 -20.54 -16.04 1.79
CA PRO A 146 -21.31 -17.03 1.07
C PRO A 146 -21.00 -17.03 -0.43
N LEU A 147 -21.30 -18.10 -1.12
CA LEU A 147 -21.15 -18.19 -2.58
C LEU A 147 -22.02 -17.17 -3.35
N TYR A 148 -23.15 -16.76 -2.79
CA TYR A 148 -24.05 -15.73 -3.31
C TYR A 148 -24.52 -14.80 -2.20
N ILE A 149 -24.57 -13.50 -2.47
CA ILE A 149 -25.12 -12.48 -1.59
C ILE A 149 -26.41 -11.92 -2.17
N LYS A 150 -27.37 -11.55 -1.34
CA LYS A 150 -28.58 -10.87 -1.81
C LYS A 150 -28.25 -9.51 -2.39
N SER A 151 -28.93 -9.14 -3.48
CA SER A 151 -28.70 -7.85 -4.15
C SER A 151 -28.88 -6.64 -3.22
N ASP A 152 -29.83 -6.69 -2.28
CA ASP A 152 -30.07 -5.61 -1.34
C ASP A 152 -28.98 -5.50 -0.26
N GLU A 153 -28.38 -6.63 0.14
CA GLU A 153 -27.23 -6.64 1.05
C GLU A 153 -26.01 -6.05 0.34
N LEU A 154 -25.75 -6.46 -0.89
CA LEU A 154 -24.64 -5.94 -1.69
C LEU A 154 -24.77 -4.42 -1.91
N LYS A 155 -25.97 -3.91 -2.25
CA LYS A 155 -26.22 -2.47 -2.37
C LYS A 155 -25.92 -1.70 -1.10
N LYS A 156 -26.13 -2.28 0.08
CA LYS A 156 -25.77 -1.63 1.36
C LYS A 156 -24.24 -1.51 1.49
N VAL A 157 -23.51 -2.55 1.06
CA VAL A 157 -22.04 -2.55 1.06
C VAL A 157 -21.50 -1.47 0.12
N GLU A 158 -22.03 -1.41 -1.11
CA GLU A 158 -21.66 -0.41 -2.11
C GLU A 158 -21.88 1.02 -1.60
N ARG A 159 -23.01 1.31 -0.99
CA ARG A 159 -23.30 2.65 -0.39
C ARG A 159 -22.31 3.04 0.72
N VAL A 160 -21.83 2.07 1.48
CA VAL A 160 -20.78 2.35 2.47
C VAL A 160 -19.45 2.60 1.75
N GLY A 161 -19.16 1.81 0.69
CA GLY A 161 -17.96 1.97 -0.16
C GLY A 161 -17.85 3.37 -0.78
N GLU A 162 -18.96 3.87 -1.34
CA GLU A 162 -19.05 5.20 -1.97
C GLU A 162 -18.70 6.38 -1.05
N LYS A 163 -18.67 6.17 0.27
CA LYS A 163 -18.20 7.19 1.23
C LYS A 163 -16.68 7.39 1.20
N GLY A 164 -15.95 6.62 0.40
CA GLY A 164 -14.49 6.62 0.34
C GLY A 164 -13.88 5.87 1.52
N ILE A 165 -13.42 4.65 1.29
CA ILE A 165 -12.79 3.82 2.33
C ILE A 165 -11.28 3.87 2.21
N ILE A 166 -10.75 3.68 1.00
CA ILE A 166 -9.31 3.63 0.72
C ILE A 166 -8.96 4.61 -0.38
N SER A 167 -7.78 5.19 -0.29
CA SER A 167 -7.24 6.10 -1.30
C SER A 167 -5.72 6.04 -1.32
N ILE A 168 -5.11 6.44 -2.44
CA ILE A 168 -3.66 6.60 -2.56
C ILE A 168 -3.36 8.03 -2.94
N ARG A 169 -2.42 8.64 -2.22
CA ARG A 169 -1.83 9.92 -2.62
C ARG A 169 -0.50 9.63 -3.29
N PRO A 170 -0.39 9.84 -4.61
CA PRO A 170 0.87 9.63 -5.32
C PRO A 170 1.99 10.47 -4.73
N PHE A 171 3.18 9.92 -4.64
CA PHE A 171 4.35 10.71 -4.29
C PHE A 171 4.61 11.74 -5.38
N LYS A 172 5.01 12.94 -4.95
CA LYS A 172 5.44 13.99 -5.86
C LYS A 172 6.95 13.86 -6.07
N SER A 173 7.41 14.12 -7.27
CA SER A 173 8.83 14.30 -7.52
C SER A 173 9.29 15.65 -6.96
N PHE A 174 10.43 15.65 -6.28
CA PHE A 174 11.08 16.85 -5.73
C PHE A 174 12.54 16.88 -6.14
N LYS A 175 13.04 18.10 -6.36
CA LYS A 175 14.46 18.38 -6.55
C LYS A 175 15.13 18.53 -5.20
N ILE A 176 16.14 17.73 -4.94
CA ILE A 176 16.81 17.65 -3.65
C ILE A 176 18.19 18.32 -3.73
N GLY A 177 18.47 19.23 -2.81
CA GLY A 177 19.82 19.72 -2.53
C GLY A 177 20.41 18.97 -1.33
N LEU A 178 21.70 18.66 -1.36
CA LEU A 178 22.40 18.04 -0.23
C LEU A 178 23.45 19.00 0.33
N VAL A 179 23.43 19.21 1.65
CA VAL A 179 24.47 19.90 2.40
C VAL A 179 25.09 18.90 3.37
N ILE A 180 26.38 18.66 3.21
CA ILE A 180 27.15 17.77 4.07
C ILE A 180 27.97 18.64 4.98
N THR A 181 27.71 18.59 6.29
CA THR A 181 28.45 19.33 7.30
C THR A 181 29.45 18.42 7.98
N GLY A 182 30.55 19.00 8.43
CA GLY A 182 31.61 18.30 9.14
C GLY A 182 32.98 18.80 8.73
N SER A 183 33.69 19.44 9.66
CA SER A 183 35.03 20.02 9.43
C SER A 183 36.05 18.96 9.03
N GLU A 184 35.92 17.73 9.51
CA GLU A 184 36.79 16.62 9.14
C GLU A 184 36.52 16.12 7.72
N VAL A 185 35.25 16.06 7.32
CA VAL A 185 34.84 15.67 5.95
C VAL A 185 35.27 16.77 4.98
N TYR A 186 35.00 18.03 5.34
CA TYR A 186 35.37 19.19 4.51
C TYR A 186 36.87 19.28 4.28
N SER A 187 37.69 19.02 5.31
CA SER A 187 39.16 19.01 5.22
C SER A 187 39.73 17.75 4.57
N GLY A 188 38.91 16.76 4.24
CA GLY A 188 39.33 15.51 3.66
C GLY A 188 40.00 14.51 4.63
N ARG A 189 39.89 14.75 5.95
CA ARG A 189 40.44 13.84 6.99
C ARG A 189 39.59 12.58 7.12
N ILE A 190 38.26 12.69 6.91
CA ILE A 190 37.31 11.60 6.92
C ILE A 190 36.63 11.53 5.55
N GLN A 191 36.38 10.31 5.08
CA GLN A 191 35.67 10.11 3.83
C GLN A 191 34.20 10.53 3.99
N ASP A 192 33.65 11.21 2.98
CA ASP A 192 32.24 11.54 2.87
C ASP A 192 31.34 10.29 2.86
N GLY A 193 30.53 10.13 3.89
CA GLY A 193 29.57 9.04 4.05
C GLY A 193 28.19 9.34 3.49
N SER A 194 27.97 10.48 2.86
CA SER A 194 26.65 10.91 2.36
C SER A 194 26.07 10.02 1.26
N TYR A 195 26.86 9.13 0.68
CA TYR A 195 26.38 8.14 -0.32
C TYR A 195 25.19 7.34 0.20
N VAL A 196 25.11 7.07 1.51
CA VAL A 196 23.99 6.35 2.12
C VAL A 196 22.69 7.17 1.99
N VAL A 197 22.77 8.48 2.23
CA VAL A 197 21.63 9.40 2.06
C VAL A 197 21.26 9.53 0.59
N GLU A 198 22.26 9.62 -0.30
CA GLU A 198 22.04 9.69 -1.75
C GLU A 198 21.33 8.44 -2.27
N GLU A 199 21.74 7.24 -1.85
CA GLU A 199 21.08 6.00 -2.25
C GLU A 199 19.63 5.92 -1.76
N LYS A 200 19.35 6.36 -0.54
CA LYS A 200 17.98 6.45 -0.02
C LYS A 200 17.12 7.41 -0.85
N ILE A 201 17.64 8.60 -1.18
CA ILE A 201 16.94 9.59 -2.00
C ILE A 201 16.63 9.00 -3.39
N LYS A 202 17.61 8.37 -4.05
CA LYS A 202 17.44 7.70 -5.34
C LYS A 202 16.40 6.57 -5.28
N GLY A 203 16.32 5.86 -4.15
CA GLY A 203 15.32 4.82 -3.92
C GLY A 203 13.86 5.31 -3.95
N TYR A 204 13.65 6.63 -3.81
CA TYR A 204 12.34 7.29 -3.97
C TYR A 204 12.16 7.97 -5.32
N GLU A 205 13.06 7.74 -6.29
CA GLU A 205 13.03 8.36 -7.63
C GLU A 205 13.07 9.89 -7.59
N LEU A 206 13.81 10.48 -6.62
CA LEU A 206 14.00 11.91 -6.46
C LEU A 206 15.31 12.37 -7.08
N ASP A 207 15.31 13.57 -7.68
CA ASP A 207 16.46 14.15 -8.36
C ASP A 207 17.36 14.94 -7.41
N ILE A 208 18.62 14.56 -7.27
CA ILE A 208 19.63 15.33 -6.55
C ILE A 208 20.23 16.35 -7.51
N ILE A 209 19.90 17.64 -7.35
CA ILE A 209 20.34 18.72 -8.24
C ILE A 209 21.65 19.38 -7.82
N GLY A 210 22.12 19.09 -6.63
CA GLY A 210 23.37 19.62 -6.12
C GLY A 210 23.77 19.04 -4.78
N LYS A 211 25.07 18.97 -4.55
CA LYS A 211 25.70 18.55 -3.30
C LYS A 211 26.80 19.53 -2.93
N THR A 212 26.83 19.98 -1.70
CA THR A 212 27.83 20.94 -1.18
C THR A 212 28.36 20.42 0.15
N LEU A 213 29.68 20.40 0.28
CA LEU A 213 30.35 20.11 1.55
C LEU A 213 30.74 21.44 2.21
N VAL A 214 30.46 21.58 3.51
CA VAL A 214 30.78 22.78 4.29
C VAL A 214 31.38 22.41 5.65
N PRO A 215 32.21 23.26 6.22
CA PRO A 215 32.65 23.09 7.60
C PRO A 215 31.49 23.32 8.58
N ASP A 216 31.69 22.98 9.85
CA ASP A 216 30.72 23.22 10.93
C ASP A 216 30.73 24.70 11.32
N GLU A 217 30.27 25.55 10.40
CA GLU A 217 30.17 27.01 10.55
C GLU A 217 28.76 27.46 10.13
N ILE A 218 28.10 28.22 11.02
CA ILE A 218 26.69 28.64 10.85
C ILE A 218 26.45 29.35 9.51
N GLU A 219 27.35 30.31 9.18
CA GLU A 219 27.26 31.13 7.97
C GLU A 219 27.45 30.30 6.70
N GLU A 220 28.37 29.32 6.71
CA GLU A 220 28.64 28.44 5.57
C GLU A 220 27.48 27.50 5.33
N ILE A 221 26.91 26.92 6.38
CA ILE A 221 25.74 26.04 6.30
C ILE A 221 24.54 26.84 5.77
N SER A 222 24.26 28.00 6.33
CA SER A 222 23.17 28.87 5.91
C SER A 222 23.29 29.29 4.44
N ARG A 223 24.49 29.67 3.98
CA ARG A 223 24.77 30.03 2.60
C ARG A 223 24.55 28.86 1.65
N ALA A 224 25.09 27.67 1.95
CA ALA A 224 24.96 26.50 1.13
C ALA A 224 23.48 26.09 0.94
N ILE A 225 22.66 26.18 2.00
CA ILE A 225 21.23 25.94 1.94
C ILE A 225 20.54 26.94 0.99
N ALA A 226 20.84 28.23 1.13
CA ALA A 226 20.27 29.28 0.30
C ALA A 226 20.65 29.11 -1.18
N GLU A 227 21.90 28.84 -1.50
CA GLU A 227 22.38 28.57 -2.86
C GLU A 227 21.66 27.38 -3.53
N LEU A 228 21.41 26.29 -2.80
CA LEU A 228 20.69 25.15 -3.33
C LEU A 228 19.22 25.47 -3.60
N PHE A 229 18.59 26.29 -2.75
CA PHE A 229 17.23 26.77 -3.01
C PHE A 229 17.17 27.72 -4.21
N ASP A 230 18.15 28.58 -4.41
CA ASP A 230 18.26 29.47 -5.57
C ASP A 230 18.51 28.69 -6.85
N ARG A 231 19.22 27.57 -6.80
CA ARG A 231 19.40 26.61 -7.90
C ARG A 231 18.15 25.78 -8.20
N GLY A 232 17.09 25.95 -7.44
CA GLY A 232 15.79 25.33 -7.68
C GLY A 232 15.52 24.06 -6.91
N ALA A 233 16.23 23.79 -5.80
CA ALA A 233 15.85 22.71 -4.89
C ALA A 233 14.45 23.00 -4.29
N ASP A 234 13.65 21.94 -4.16
CA ASP A 234 12.38 21.97 -3.44
C ASP A 234 12.57 21.61 -1.97
N ILE A 235 13.53 20.72 -1.71
CA ILE A 235 13.91 20.27 -0.38
C ILE A 235 15.44 20.29 -0.30
N VAL A 236 15.98 20.78 0.82
CA VAL A 236 17.39 20.63 1.16
C VAL A 236 17.51 19.61 2.29
N VAL A 237 18.38 18.62 2.11
CA VAL A 237 18.73 17.65 3.15
C VAL A 237 20.12 18.01 3.65
N THR A 238 20.25 18.24 4.96
CA THR A 238 21.54 18.40 5.65
C THR A 238 21.91 17.10 6.34
N THR A 239 23.17 16.75 6.40
CA THR A 239 23.67 15.61 7.17
C THR A 239 25.01 15.95 7.82
N GLY A 240 25.19 15.54 9.08
CA GLY A 240 26.29 15.96 9.96
C GLY A 240 25.86 17.04 10.93
N GLY A 241 26.61 17.25 12.01
CA GLY A 241 26.47 18.34 12.97
C GLY A 241 25.08 18.52 13.60
N LEU A 242 24.32 17.45 13.82
CA LEU A 242 22.94 17.48 14.38
C LEU A 242 22.86 16.83 15.77
N SER A 243 23.97 16.45 16.39
CA SER A 243 23.94 15.76 17.67
C SER A 243 23.97 16.80 18.84
N VAL A 244 24.49 16.41 19.98
CA VAL A 244 24.55 17.22 21.21
C VAL A 244 25.96 17.79 21.48
N ASP A 245 26.86 17.57 20.53
CA ASP A 245 28.22 18.12 20.64
C ASP A 245 28.17 19.65 20.50
N PRO A 246 28.94 20.42 21.31
CA PRO A 246 28.99 21.87 21.19
C PRO A 246 29.41 22.38 19.80
N ASP A 247 30.15 21.57 19.04
CA ASP A 247 30.58 21.90 17.68
C ASP A 247 29.57 21.53 16.60
N ASP A 248 28.45 20.86 16.98
CA ASP A 248 27.33 20.50 16.08
C ASP A 248 26.42 21.73 15.89
N VAL A 249 26.70 22.56 14.91
CA VAL A 249 25.98 23.82 14.64
C VAL A 249 25.04 23.78 13.44
N THR A 250 24.74 22.60 12.94
CA THR A 250 23.86 22.45 11.73
C THR A 250 22.45 22.97 11.99
N LYS A 251 21.92 22.78 13.20
CA LYS A 251 20.59 23.30 13.56
C LYS A 251 20.62 24.86 13.55
N GLU A 252 21.59 25.46 14.14
CA GLU A 252 21.78 26.92 14.17
C GLU A 252 21.99 27.46 12.75
N GLY A 253 22.72 26.76 11.90
CA GLY A 253 22.92 27.13 10.49
C GLY A 253 21.60 27.08 9.70
N ILE A 254 20.73 26.13 10.00
CA ILE A 254 19.37 26.06 9.43
C ILE A 254 18.53 27.25 9.92
N GLU A 255 18.53 27.53 11.22
CA GLU A 255 17.81 28.68 11.83
C GLU A 255 18.29 30.01 11.25
N ALA A 256 19.59 30.17 10.99
CA ALA A 256 20.18 31.38 10.41
C ALA A 256 19.69 31.68 8.98
N THR A 257 19.14 30.70 8.24
CA THR A 257 18.46 30.96 6.96
C THR A 257 17.12 31.69 7.12
N GLY A 258 16.63 31.84 8.35
CA GLY A 258 15.28 32.31 8.66
C GLY A 258 14.21 31.20 8.57
N ALA A 259 14.62 29.95 8.53
CA ALA A 259 13.70 28.83 8.54
C ALA A 259 13.04 28.63 9.91
N GLU A 260 11.77 28.28 9.90
CA GLU A 260 11.03 27.85 11.09
C GLU A 260 11.30 26.37 11.34
N VAL A 261 11.92 26.02 12.47
CA VAL A 261 12.07 24.63 12.90
C VAL A 261 10.73 24.13 13.39
N LEU A 262 10.15 23.17 12.65
CA LEU A 262 8.85 22.56 12.97
C LEU A 262 8.96 21.51 14.06
N PHE A 263 10.01 20.71 14.02
CA PHE A 263 10.41 19.82 15.10
C PHE A 263 11.89 19.41 14.99
N TYR A 264 12.47 19.06 16.14
CA TYR A 264 13.80 18.51 16.27
C TYR A 264 13.77 17.39 17.31
N GLY A 265 14.22 16.22 16.91
CA GLY A 265 14.18 15.00 17.71
C GLY A 265 12.93 14.13 17.44
N THR A 266 13.15 12.83 17.36
CA THR A 266 12.09 11.81 17.19
C THR A 266 12.30 10.65 18.18
N PRO A 267 11.24 10.02 18.68
CA PRO A 267 11.35 8.88 19.60
C PRO A 267 11.69 7.57 18.85
N VAL A 268 12.69 7.61 17.96
CA VAL A 268 13.10 6.46 17.12
C VAL A 268 14.62 6.32 17.15
N PHE A 269 15.12 5.10 17.29
CA PHE A 269 16.54 4.78 17.18
C PHE A 269 16.78 3.73 16.08
N PRO A 270 17.82 3.90 15.21
CA PRO A 270 18.64 5.11 15.06
C PRO A 270 17.87 6.27 14.44
N GLY A 271 18.41 7.51 14.54
CA GLY A 271 17.83 8.67 13.90
C GLY A 271 17.10 9.63 14.83
N ALA A 272 17.35 9.55 16.15
CA ALA A 272 16.68 10.37 17.17
C ALA A 272 16.78 11.89 16.93
N MET A 273 17.85 12.38 16.30
CA MET A 273 18.11 13.81 16.09
C MET A 273 17.61 14.31 14.73
N PHE A 274 16.59 13.67 14.15
CA PHE A 274 15.98 14.13 12.91
C PHE A 274 15.32 15.49 13.08
N LEU A 275 15.56 16.41 12.12
CA LEU A 275 15.05 17.77 12.12
C LEU A 275 14.20 18.02 10.87
N VAL A 276 13.11 18.77 11.04
CA VAL A 276 12.36 19.35 9.92
C VAL A 276 12.16 20.83 10.15
N ALA A 277 12.57 21.62 9.16
CA ALA A 277 12.32 23.05 9.13
C ALA A 277 11.62 23.47 7.84
N ARG A 278 11.01 24.66 7.86
CA ARG A 278 10.29 25.22 6.73
C ARG A 278 10.78 26.63 6.43
N LEU A 279 11.10 26.88 5.15
CA LEU A 279 11.52 28.19 4.66
C LEU A 279 10.71 28.57 3.42
N LYS A 280 9.84 29.59 3.50
CA LYS A 280 9.06 30.12 2.36
C LYS A 280 8.31 29.03 1.57
N GLY A 281 7.73 28.03 2.25
CA GLY A 281 7.00 26.92 1.65
C GLY A 281 7.85 25.74 1.16
N LYS A 282 9.18 25.83 1.25
CA LYS A 282 10.14 24.76 1.00
C LYS A 282 10.56 24.11 2.32
N TYR A 283 11.14 22.91 2.27
CA TYR A 283 11.53 22.17 3.48
C TYR A 283 13.04 21.95 3.57
N ILE A 284 13.54 21.95 4.80
CA ILE A 284 14.89 21.55 5.14
C ILE A 284 14.76 20.34 6.06
N LEU A 285 15.45 19.26 5.73
CA LEU A 285 15.48 18.03 6.51
C LEU A 285 16.89 17.82 7.06
N GLY A 286 17.02 17.76 8.37
CA GLY A 286 18.27 17.39 9.03
C GLY A 286 18.30 15.88 9.24
N ALA A 287 19.15 15.16 8.49
CA ALA A 287 19.32 13.73 8.60
C ALA A 287 20.45 13.42 9.60
N PRO A 288 20.18 12.63 10.67
CA PRO A 288 21.23 12.20 11.58
C PRO A 288 22.30 11.37 10.88
N ALA A 289 23.56 11.50 11.31
CA ALA A 289 24.70 10.79 10.69
C ALA A 289 24.62 9.24 10.80
N CYS A 290 23.80 8.73 11.71
CA CYS A 290 23.59 7.29 11.93
C CYS A 290 22.42 6.69 11.11
N VAL A 291 22.06 7.31 10.01
CA VAL A 291 20.92 6.87 9.13
C VAL A 291 21.35 5.81 8.13
#